data_c76aa717cd628d98d6936172170b9426
#
_entry.id   c76aa717cd628d98d6936172170b9426
#
_cell.length_a   1.000
_cell.length_b   1.000
_cell.length_c   1.000
_cell.angle_alpha   90.00
_cell.angle_beta   90.00
_cell.angle_gamma   90.00
#
_symmetry.space_group_name_H-M   'P 1'
#
loop_
_entity.id
_entity.type
_entity.pdbx_description
1 polymer ?
#
loop_
_entity_poly.entity_id
_entity_poly.type
_entity_poly.pdbx_seq_one_letter_code
_entity_poly.pdbx_strand_id
1 'polypeptide(L)'
;AGALGEAAGQAGEIAFSAARYRETRSVGMVVLEDETGEGARLAAALFDRLERLGVYKREGRPWLPHVTVLRFRSRPRLDPPVPDLGRFRPSDAAVYMSALRPTGAQYRVLESVPLGG
;
A
#
# COMPACT_ATOMS: atom_id res chain seq x y z
N ALA A 1 -14.12 8.27 -14.64
CA ALA A 1 -13.01 7.84 -13.80
C ALA A 1 -13.51 7.08 -12.59
N GLY A 2 -12.77 6.08 -12.15
CA GLY A 2 -13.13 5.29 -11.00
C GLY A 2 -12.76 5.95 -9.67
N ALA A 3 -13.03 5.22 -8.57
CA ALA A 3 -12.77 5.71 -7.21
C ALA A 3 -11.31 6.12 -6.98
N LEU A 4 -10.37 5.35 -7.54
CA LEU A 4 -8.95 5.66 -7.41
C LEU A 4 -8.60 6.96 -8.14
N GLY A 5 -9.13 7.17 -9.36
CA GLY A 5 -8.90 8.39 -10.11
C GLY A 5 -9.39 9.63 -9.38
N GLU A 6 -10.58 9.55 -8.77
CA GLU A 6 -11.12 10.64 -7.96
C GLU A 6 -10.26 10.92 -6.74
N ALA A 7 -9.83 9.88 -6.03
CA ALA A 7 -8.99 10.02 -4.86
C ALA A 7 -7.62 10.60 -5.22
N ALA A 8 -7.00 10.12 -6.30
CA ALA A 8 -5.71 10.61 -6.75
C ALA A 8 -5.76 12.09 -7.18
N GLY A 9 -6.87 12.52 -7.76
CA GLY A 9 -7.05 13.92 -8.16
C GLY A 9 -7.08 14.89 -6.98
N GLN A 10 -7.33 14.40 -5.76
CA GLN A 10 -7.36 15.20 -4.55
C GLN A 10 -6.06 15.13 -3.74
N ALA A 11 -5.18 14.20 -4.08
CA ALA A 11 -3.92 14.03 -3.36
C ALA A 11 -2.87 15.01 -3.87
N GLY A 12 -2.05 15.52 -2.96
CA GLY A 12 -0.85 16.28 -3.30
C GLY A 12 0.33 15.36 -3.58
N GLU A 13 1.53 15.88 -3.45
CA GLU A 13 2.75 15.11 -3.67
C GLU A 13 2.90 13.98 -2.65
N ILE A 14 3.03 12.77 -3.15
CA ILE A 14 3.24 11.59 -2.32
C ILE A 14 4.73 11.24 -2.34
N ALA A 15 5.32 11.07 -1.15
CA ALA A 15 6.71 10.67 -1.02
C ALA A 15 6.87 9.75 0.18
N PHE A 16 7.70 8.73 0.01
CA PHE A 16 7.97 7.74 1.06
C PHE A 16 9.46 7.59 1.29
N SER A 17 9.80 7.10 2.49
CA SER A 17 11.13 6.58 2.81
C SER A 17 10.98 5.28 3.58
N ALA A 18 12.03 4.45 3.57
CA ALA A 18 12.02 3.20 4.33
C ALA A 18 12.25 3.50 5.81
N ALA A 19 11.36 3.02 6.68
CA ALA A 19 11.43 3.30 8.11
C ALA A 19 11.99 2.13 8.92
N ARG A 20 11.45 0.93 8.75
CA ARG A 20 11.84 -0.23 9.54
C ARG A 20 11.39 -1.52 8.89
N TYR A 21 12.01 -2.62 9.31
CA TYR A 21 11.55 -3.96 8.98
C TYR A 21 10.57 -4.42 10.07
N ARG A 22 9.51 -5.09 9.67
CA ARG A 22 8.53 -5.65 10.60
C ARG A 22 8.07 -7.01 10.10
N GLU A 23 7.88 -7.95 11.02
CA GLU A 23 7.27 -9.23 10.72
C GLU A 23 5.87 -9.32 11.29
N THR A 24 4.99 -9.90 10.51
CA THR A 24 3.69 -10.36 10.97
C THR A 24 3.73 -11.88 11.07
N ARG A 25 2.59 -12.51 11.26
CA ARG A 25 2.48 -13.96 11.34
C ARG A 25 2.97 -14.67 10.07
N SER A 26 2.82 -14.05 8.91
CA SER A 26 3.05 -14.69 7.61
C SER A 26 3.93 -13.91 6.65
N VAL A 27 4.27 -12.66 6.97
CA VAL A 27 5.08 -11.82 6.06
C VAL A 27 6.12 -11.01 6.81
N GLY A 28 7.25 -10.79 6.15
CA GLY A 28 8.20 -9.76 6.52
C GLY A 28 8.04 -8.58 5.58
N MET A 29 8.08 -7.38 6.11
CA MET A 29 7.82 -6.17 5.34
C MET A 29 8.75 -5.03 5.73
N VAL A 30 9.03 -4.17 4.78
CA VAL A 30 9.63 -2.86 5.04
C VAL A 30 8.49 -1.87 5.21
N VAL A 31 8.37 -1.30 6.41
CA VAL A 31 7.38 -0.26 6.69
C VAL A 31 7.93 1.04 6.14
N LEU A 32 7.06 1.78 5.45
CA LEU A 32 7.42 3.06 4.85
C LEU A 32 6.95 4.20 5.73
N GLU A 33 7.68 5.30 5.70
CA GLU A 33 7.24 6.56 6.27
C GLU A 33 6.61 7.40 5.16
N ASP A 34 5.40 7.89 5.43
CA ASP A 34 4.68 8.78 4.53
C ASP A 34 5.14 10.21 4.79
N GLU A 35 6.12 10.67 4.01
CA GLU A 35 6.85 11.91 4.27
C GLU A 35 5.97 13.16 4.23
N THR A 36 4.96 13.17 3.36
CA THR A 36 4.10 14.34 3.18
C THR A 36 2.73 14.21 3.83
N GLY A 37 2.36 12.99 4.25
CA GLY A 37 0.99 12.68 4.69
C GLY A 37 0.01 12.48 3.54
N GLU A 38 0.42 12.71 2.31
CA GLU A 38 -0.49 12.63 1.16
C GLU A 38 -0.81 11.19 0.76
N GLY A 39 0.09 10.23 1.07
CA GLY A 39 -0.22 8.81 0.89
C GLY A 39 -1.40 8.37 1.74
N ALA A 40 -1.41 8.77 3.02
CA ALA A 40 -2.52 8.49 3.92
C ALA A 40 -3.81 9.20 3.47
N ARG A 41 -3.72 10.41 2.94
CA ARG A 41 -4.88 11.13 2.40
C ARG A 41 -5.45 10.41 1.19
N LEU A 42 -4.60 9.95 0.28
CA LEU A 42 -5.05 9.17 -0.88
C LEU A 42 -5.77 7.90 -0.43
N ALA A 43 -5.17 7.15 0.51
CA ALA A 43 -5.76 5.92 1.03
C ALA A 43 -7.12 6.19 1.68
N ALA A 44 -7.22 7.21 2.52
CA ALA A 44 -8.48 7.56 3.17
C ALA A 44 -9.56 7.96 2.16
N ALA A 45 -9.20 8.78 1.18
CA ALA A 45 -10.14 9.21 0.15
C ALA A 45 -10.63 8.03 -0.70
N LEU A 46 -9.73 7.10 -1.03
CA LEU A 46 -10.09 5.90 -1.79
C LEU A 46 -11.03 5.00 -0.98
N PHE A 47 -10.71 4.76 0.30
CA PHE A 47 -11.54 3.90 1.15
C PHE A 47 -12.95 4.49 1.34
N ASP A 48 -13.06 5.80 1.51
CA ASP A 48 -14.36 6.47 1.59
C ASP A 48 -15.21 6.21 0.35
N ARG A 49 -14.61 6.31 -0.81
CA ARG A 49 -15.32 6.09 -2.07
C ARG A 49 -15.73 4.63 -2.26
N LEU A 50 -14.84 3.70 -1.92
CA LEU A 50 -15.14 2.28 -2.02
C LEU A 50 -16.25 1.85 -1.04
N GLU A 51 -16.28 2.43 0.17
CA GLU A 51 -17.35 2.18 1.11
C GLU A 51 -18.69 2.71 0.60
N ARG A 52 -18.70 3.90 0.01
CA ARG A 52 -19.91 4.48 -0.58
C ARG A 52 -20.45 3.66 -1.74
N LEU A 53 -19.56 3.02 -2.51
CA LEU A 53 -19.96 2.13 -3.59
C LEU A 53 -20.42 0.76 -3.09
N GLY A 54 -20.25 0.45 -1.81
CA GLY A 54 -20.65 -0.82 -1.23
C GLY A 54 -19.76 -2.01 -1.58
N VAL A 55 -18.57 -1.76 -2.15
CA VAL A 55 -17.65 -2.83 -2.59
C VAL A 55 -16.54 -3.10 -1.58
N TYR A 56 -16.47 -2.33 -0.51
CA TYR A 56 -15.43 -2.44 0.50
C TYR A 56 -15.93 -1.97 1.86
N LYS A 57 -15.50 -2.66 2.90
CA LYS A 57 -15.73 -2.24 4.28
C LYS A 57 -14.39 -1.96 4.94
N ARG A 58 -14.22 -0.73 5.44
CA ARG A 58 -12.95 -0.30 6.04
C ARG A 58 -12.66 -1.08 7.31
N GLU A 59 -11.40 -1.52 7.44
CA GLU A 59 -10.91 -2.10 8.68
C GLU A 59 -10.70 -1.02 9.73
N GLY A 60 -10.81 -1.40 11.01
CA GLY A 60 -10.68 -0.46 12.12
C GLY A 60 -9.25 -0.02 12.43
N ARG A 61 -8.25 -0.56 11.76
CA ARG A 61 -6.83 -0.22 12.01
C ARG A 61 -6.32 0.83 11.04
N PRO A 62 -5.32 1.64 11.44
CA PRO A 62 -4.74 2.65 10.56
C PRO A 62 -4.09 2.03 9.33
N TRP A 63 -4.10 2.76 8.23
CA TRP A 63 -3.38 2.39 7.04
C TRP A 63 -1.88 2.41 7.29
N LEU A 64 -1.19 1.35 6.88
CA LEU A 64 0.25 1.21 7.04
C LEU A 64 0.91 1.01 5.68
N PRO A 65 1.61 2.03 5.15
CA PRO A 65 2.34 1.84 3.90
C PRO A 65 3.52 0.90 4.11
N HIS A 66 3.64 -0.10 3.25
CA HIS A 66 4.68 -1.11 3.40
C HIS A 66 4.94 -1.84 2.09
N VAL A 67 6.10 -2.48 2.02
CA VAL A 67 6.47 -3.39 0.95
C VAL A 67 6.73 -4.76 1.56
N THR A 68 5.99 -5.77 1.12
CA THR A 68 6.22 -7.14 1.55
C THR A 68 7.46 -7.67 0.83
N VAL A 69 8.44 -8.14 1.61
CA VAL A 69 9.72 -8.64 1.06
C VAL A 69 9.93 -10.12 1.28
N LEU A 70 9.21 -10.71 2.22
CA LEU A 70 9.29 -12.14 2.54
C LEU A 70 7.90 -12.69 2.85
N ARG A 71 7.69 -13.96 2.52
CA ARG A 71 6.53 -14.74 2.97
C ARG A 71 7.02 -16.02 3.64
N PHE A 72 6.38 -16.40 4.73
CA PHE A 72 6.78 -17.58 5.48
C PHE A 72 5.58 -18.23 6.16
N ARG A 73 5.74 -19.50 6.48
CA ARG A 73 4.73 -20.25 7.26
C ARG A 73 4.91 -20.05 8.74
N SER A 74 6.17 -19.87 9.16
CA SER A 74 6.55 -19.69 10.56
C SER A 74 7.47 -18.49 10.65
N ARG A 75 7.16 -17.57 11.54
CA ARG A 75 7.90 -16.31 11.70
C ARG A 75 9.39 -16.58 12.02
N PRO A 76 10.33 -16.16 11.16
CA PRO A 76 11.76 -16.42 11.36
C PRO A 76 12.42 -15.51 12.40
N ARG A 77 11.79 -14.43 12.80
CA ARG A 77 12.30 -13.43 13.75
C ARG A 77 13.62 -12.80 13.29
N LEU A 78 13.60 -12.30 12.05
CA LEU A 78 14.72 -11.59 11.46
C LEU A 78 14.70 -10.12 11.86
N ASP A 79 15.89 -9.52 11.83
CA ASP A 79 16.05 -8.10 12.07
C ASP A 79 17.08 -7.54 11.08
N PRO A 80 16.77 -7.60 9.75
CA PRO A 80 17.70 -7.13 8.74
C PRO A 80 17.84 -5.61 8.78
N PRO A 81 18.97 -5.07 8.34
CA PRO A 81 19.12 -3.63 8.20
C PRO A 81 18.15 -3.12 7.14
N VAL A 82 17.57 -1.95 7.41
CA VAL A 82 16.67 -1.30 6.47
C VAL A 82 17.51 -0.65 5.37
N PRO A 83 17.19 -0.89 4.08
CA PRO A 83 17.93 -0.24 3.00
C PRO A 83 17.73 1.27 3.02
N ASP A 84 18.80 2.01 2.78
CA ASP A 84 18.73 3.46 2.64
C ASP A 84 18.35 3.79 1.20
N LEU A 85 17.05 3.90 0.97
CA LEU A 85 16.49 4.22 -0.35
C LEU A 85 16.32 5.72 -0.55
N GLY A 86 16.58 6.51 0.50
CA GLY A 86 16.26 7.92 0.48
C GLY A 86 14.77 8.17 0.35
N ARG A 87 14.43 9.39 0.00
CA ARG A 87 13.06 9.78 -0.26
C ARG A 87 12.71 9.42 -1.71
N PHE A 88 11.60 8.73 -1.93
CA PHE A 88 11.16 8.37 -3.27
C PHE A 88 9.69 8.70 -3.47
N ARG A 89 9.29 8.90 -4.74
CA ARG A 89 7.91 9.18 -5.13
C ARG A 89 7.38 8.05 -6.01
N PRO A 90 6.19 7.52 -5.70
CA PRO A 90 5.59 6.53 -6.59
C PRO A 90 5.15 7.18 -7.90
N SER A 91 5.28 6.44 -8.99
CA SER A 91 4.90 6.92 -10.33
C SER A 91 3.42 6.77 -10.61
N ASP A 92 2.80 5.79 -9.97
CA ASP A 92 1.39 5.45 -10.22
C ASP A 92 0.79 4.80 -8.99
N ALA A 93 -0.53 4.74 -8.98
CA ALA A 93 -1.31 3.99 -8.01
C ALA A 93 -2.26 3.05 -8.73
N ALA A 94 -2.53 1.91 -8.14
CA ALA A 94 -3.42 0.93 -8.72
C ALA A 94 -4.26 0.25 -7.65
N VAL A 95 -5.47 -0.14 -8.03
CA VAL A 95 -6.33 -1.01 -7.23
C VAL A 95 -6.28 -2.40 -7.83
N TYR A 96 -5.99 -3.39 -7.01
CA TYR A 96 -5.90 -4.78 -7.43
C TYR A 96 -6.97 -5.63 -6.79
N MET A 97 -7.45 -6.63 -7.54
CA MET A 97 -8.13 -7.77 -6.96
C MET A 97 -7.07 -8.86 -6.75
N SER A 98 -6.95 -9.36 -5.54
CA SER A 98 -6.04 -10.46 -5.24
C SER A 98 -6.82 -11.76 -5.09
N ALA A 99 -6.26 -12.84 -5.63
CA ALA A 99 -6.82 -14.19 -5.50
C ALA A 99 -5.73 -15.14 -5.05
N LEU A 100 -6.03 -15.95 -4.02
CA LEU A 100 -5.12 -16.99 -3.58
C LEU A 100 -5.30 -18.22 -4.44
N ARG A 101 -4.20 -18.71 -5.00
CA ARG A 101 -4.13 -19.92 -5.81
C ARG A 101 -3.13 -20.89 -5.19
N PRO A 102 -3.21 -22.19 -5.48
CA PRO A 102 -2.21 -23.15 -4.98
C PRO A 102 -0.77 -22.77 -5.35
N THR A 103 -0.59 -22.05 -6.46
CA THR A 103 0.71 -21.61 -6.95
C THR A 103 1.14 -20.26 -6.37
N GLY A 104 0.33 -19.63 -5.52
CA GLY A 104 0.62 -18.33 -4.91
C GLY A 104 -0.50 -17.32 -5.15
N ALA A 105 -0.25 -16.07 -4.74
CA ALA A 105 -1.21 -15.00 -4.94
C ALA A 105 -1.16 -14.50 -6.39
N GLN A 106 -2.33 -14.29 -6.98
CA GLN A 106 -2.48 -13.67 -8.29
C GLN A 106 -3.20 -12.33 -8.14
N TYR A 107 -2.73 -11.32 -8.85
CA TYR A 107 -3.28 -9.97 -8.78
C TYR A 107 -3.82 -9.55 -10.14
N ARG A 108 -4.99 -8.92 -10.12
CA ARG A 108 -5.59 -8.32 -11.31
C ARG A 108 -5.75 -6.83 -11.07
N VAL A 109 -5.25 -6.01 -11.98
CA VAL A 109 -5.41 -4.56 -11.90
C VAL A 109 -6.84 -4.21 -12.25
N LEU A 110 -7.54 -3.53 -11.34
CA LEU A 110 -8.89 -3.04 -11.56
C LEU A 110 -8.88 -1.58 -12.04
N GLU A 111 -7.97 -0.79 -11.51
CA GLU A 111 -7.79 0.61 -11.89
C GLU A 111 -6.35 1.00 -11.64
N SER A 112 -5.77 1.79 -12.54
CA SER A 112 -4.42 2.33 -12.38
C SER A 112 -4.42 3.77 -12.86
N VAL A 113 -3.77 4.65 -12.09
CA VAL A 113 -3.66 6.08 -12.45
C VAL A 113 -2.24 6.56 -12.21
N PRO A 114 -1.71 7.44 -13.07
CA PRO A 114 -0.43 8.08 -12.79
C PRO A 114 -0.58 9.06 -11.64
N LEU A 115 0.47 9.21 -10.85
CA LEU A 115 0.52 10.20 -9.78
C LEU A 115 1.34 11.38 -10.27
N GLY A 116 0.76 12.57 -10.13
CA GLY A 116 1.42 13.78 -10.52
C GLY A 116 2.63 14.05 -9.65
N GLY A 117 3.72 14.32 -10.26
CA GLY A 117 4.99 14.58 -9.59
C GLY A 117 5.20 16.04 -9.25
#